data_5fc329a8e27ebca903276d49e5f82152
#
_entry.id   5fc329a8e27ebca903276d49e5f82152
#
_cell.length_a   1.000
_cell.length_b   1.000
_cell.length_c   1.000
_cell.angle_alpha   90.00
_cell.angle_beta   90.00
_cell.angle_gamma   90.00
#
_symmetry.space_group_name_H-M   'P 1'
#
loop_
_entity.id
_entity.type
_entity.pdbx_description
1 polymer ?
#
loop_
_entity_poly.entity_id
_entity_poly.type
_entity_poly.pdbx_seq_one_letter_code
_entity_poly.pdbx_strand_id
1 'polypeptide(L)'
;MTPANPRPAPVGRRSAGQRAFTLLEVALAMFVLALAITTAITTMQRAFANLDTARNISTASIILQTEMEKERLLDWDSVRSERYVPALDATLQNNPAVAGRFTLSRTVTVLADRSSQMVQVTLTVRWRNADGRSLARSFTTYFTQNGLRDFFYSQS
;
A
#
# COMPACT_ATOMS: atom_id res chain seq x y z
N MET A 1 -97.85 -10.91 16.31
CA MET A 1 -97.08 -10.73 15.06
C MET A 1 -95.72 -10.09 15.44
N THR A 2 -94.69 -10.91 15.50
CA THR A 2 -93.31 -10.50 15.85
C THR A 2 -92.54 -10.33 14.55
N PRO A 3 -91.90 -9.14 14.30
CA PRO A 3 -91.13 -8.95 13.06
C PRO A 3 -89.83 -9.74 13.13
N ALA A 4 -89.51 -10.44 12.04
CA ALA A 4 -88.29 -11.20 11.84
C ALA A 4 -87.10 -10.27 11.62
N ASN A 5 -86.08 -10.48 12.42
CA ASN A 5 -84.84 -9.76 12.33
C ASN A 5 -83.99 -10.33 11.16
N PRO A 6 -83.58 -9.54 10.15
CA PRO A 6 -82.75 -10.00 9.05
C PRO A 6 -81.29 -10.28 9.51
N ARG A 7 -80.81 -11.49 9.27
CA ARG A 7 -79.45 -11.93 9.53
C ARG A 7 -78.45 -11.12 8.64
N PRO A 8 -77.33 -10.57 9.18
CA PRO A 8 -76.35 -9.97 8.36
C PRO A 8 -75.66 -11.00 7.45
N ALA A 9 -75.43 -10.59 6.22
CA ALA A 9 -74.74 -11.39 5.22
C ALA A 9 -73.24 -11.62 5.63
N PRO A 10 -72.65 -12.78 5.31
CA PRO A 10 -71.25 -13.06 5.64
C PRO A 10 -70.32 -12.13 4.83
N VAL A 11 -69.51 -11.38 5.52
CA VAL A 11 -68.45 -10.58 4.92
C VAL A 11 -67.44 -11.55 4.31
N GLY A 12 -67.41 -11.60 3.00
CA GLY A 12 -66.44 -12.41 2.27
C GLY A 12 -65.01 -11.96 2.60
N ARG A 13 -64.25 -12.77 3.31
CA ARG A 13 -62.82 -12.65 3.48
C ARG A 13 -62.19 -12.70 2.08
N ARG A 14 -61.74 -11.55 1.58
CA ARG A 14 -60.85 -11.50 0.44
C ARG A 14 -59.57 -12.22 0.83
N SER A 15 -59.37 -13.45 0.44
CA SER A 15 -58.10 -14.15 0.50
C SER A 15 -57.15 -13.36 -0.37
N ALA A 16 -56.21 -12.62 0.26
CA ALA A 16 -55.06 -12.04 -0.41
C ALA A 16 -54.36 -13.24 -1.08
N GLY A 17 -54.42 -13.27 -2.41
CA GLY A 17 -53.76 -14.32 -3.18
C GLY A 17 -52.30 -14.38 -2.80
N GLN A 18 -51.90 -15.44 -2.12
CA GLN A 18 -50.50 -15.78 -1.92
C GLN A 18 -49.91 -16.04 -3.30
N ARG A 19 -49.18 -15.07 -3.83
CA ARG A 19 -48.42 -15.25 -5.05
C ARG A 19 -47.29 -16.25 -4.72
N ALA A 20 -47.44 -17.48 -5.13
CA ALA A 20 -46.38 -18.47 -5.06
C ALA A 20 -45.27 -18.02 -6.02
N PHE A 21 -44.03 -17.94 -5.50
CA PHE A 21 -42.85 -17.67 -6.31
C PHE A 21 -42.72 -18.76 -7.39
N THR A 22 -42.45 -18.34 -8.62
CA THR A 22 -42.16 -19.28 -9.69
C THR A 22 -40.74 -19.86 -9.50
N LEU A 23 -40.54 -21.12 -9.90
CA LEU A 23 -39.19 -21.74 -9.91
C LEU A 23 -38.15 -20.88 -10.66
N LEU A 24 -38.58 -20.23 -11.73
CA LEU A 24 -37.75 -19.35 -12.51
C LEU A 24 -37.28 -18.11 -11.69
N GLU A 25 -38.18 -17.52 -10.92
CA GLU A 25 -37.89 -16.35 -10.10
C GLU A 25 -36.85 -16.67 -9.00
N VAL A 26 -37.00 -17.82 -8.35
CA VAL A 26 -36.03 -18.31 -7.37
C VAL A 26 -34.69 -18.60 -8.01
N ALA A 27 -34.66 -19.23 -9.19
CA ALA A 27 -33.41 -19.47 -9.92
C ALA A 27 -32.73 -18.18 -10.33
N LEU A 28 -33.48 -17.18 -10.80
CA LEU A 28 -32.93 -15.86 -11.17
C LEU A 28 -32.40 -15.11 -9.95
N ALA A 29 -33.11 -15.15 -8.82
CA ALA A 29 -32.68 -14.55 -7.58
C ALA A 29 -31.36 -15.18 -7.07
N MET A 30 -31.21 -16.49 -7.14
CA MET A 30 -29.98 -17.20 -6.78
C MET A 30 -28.80 -16.80 -7.70
N PHE A 31 -29.06 -16.67 -9.00
CA PHE A 31 -28.04 -16.25 -9.95
C PHE A 31 -27.55 -14.83 -9.67
N VAL A 32 -28.48 -13.88 -9.44
CA VAL A 32 -28.13 -12.50 -9.07
C VAL A 32 -27.35 -12.46 -7.75
N LEU A 33 -27.77 -13.25 -6.76
CA LEU A 33 -27.08 -13.35 -5.48
C LEU A 33 -25.65 -13.89 -5.66
N ALA A 34 -25.47 -14.94 -6.45
CA ALA A 34 -24.14 -15.50 -6.74
C ALA A 34 -23.22 -14.48 -7.40
N LEU A 35 -23.71 -13.72 -8.37
CA LEU A 35 -22.95 -12.62 -9.00
C LEU A 35 -22.59 -11.51 -8.00
N ALA A 36 -23.51 -11.12 -7.15
CA ALA A 36 -23.27 -10.10 -6.12
C ALA A 36 -22.18 -10.54 -5.14
N ILE A 37 -22.23 -11.78 -4.65
CA ILE A 37 -21.21 -12.34 -3.75
C ILE A 37 -19.84 -12.40 -4.44
N THR A 38 -19.78 -12.90 -5.66
CA THR A 38 -18.53 -13.00 -6.43
C THR A 38 -17.89 -11.61 -6.63
N THR A 39 -18.70 -10.61 -6.98
CA THR A 39 -18.24 -9.24 -7.14
C THR A 39 -17.74 -8.66 -5.83
N ALA A 40 -18.43 -8.90 -4.72
CA ALA A 40 -18.02 -8.43 -3.41
C ALA A 40 -16.67 -9.03 -2.99
N ILE A 41 -16.46 -10.34 -3.18
CA ILE A 41 -15.20 -11.02 -2.86
C ILE A 41 -14.05 -10.47 -3.70
N THR A 42 -14.23 -10.32 -5.02
CA THR A 42 -13.17 -9.79 -5.90
C THR A 42 -12.81 -8.36 -5.56
N THR A 43 -13.78 -7.53 -5.19
CA THR A 43 -13.54 -6.15 -4.73
C THR A 43 -12.72 -6.12 -3.44
N MET A 44 -13.07 -7.00 -2.48
CA MET A 44 -12.37 -7.12 -1.21
C MET A 44 -10.92 -7.56 -1.39
N GLN A 45 -10.66 -8.54 -2.28
CA GLN A 45 -9.30 -8.98 -2.61
C GLN A 45 -8.45 -7.84 -3.19
N ARG A 46 -9.02 -7.02 -4.09
CA ARG A 46 -8.34 -5.84 -4.63
C ARG A 46 -8.05 -4.79 -3.54
N ALA A 47 -8.98 -4.58 -2.62
CA ALA A 47 -8.78 -3.66 -1.50
C ALA A 47 -7.61 -4.11 -0.61
N PHE A 48 -7.51 -5.39 -0.27
CA PHE A 48 -6.38 -5.92 0.49
C PHE A 48 -5.04 -5.80 -0.25
N ALA A 49 -5.00 -6.05 -1.54
CA ALA A 49 -3.79 -5.86 -2.34
C ALA A 49 -3.32 -4.39 -2.37
N ASN A 50 -4.28 -3.44 -2.43
CA ASN A 50 -3.97 -2.01 -2.37
C ASN A 50 -3.46 -1.60 -0.97
N LEU A 51 -4.02 -2.15 0.10
CA LEU A 51 -3.55 -1.92 1.47
C LEU A 51 -2.13 -2.46 1.67
N ASP A 52 -1.83 -3.67 1.18
CA ASP A 52 -0.46 -4.21 1.22
C ASP A 52 0.51 -3.30 0.46
N THR A 53 0.13 -2.83 -0.71
CA THR A 53 0.93 -1.89 -1.50
C THR A 53 1.19 -0.58 -0.74
N ALA A 54 0.16 0.01 -0.14
CA ALA A 54 0.30 1.26 0.62
C ALA A 54 1.22 1.10 1.84
N ARG A 55 1.09 0.00 2.58
CA ARG A 55 1.98 -0.33 3.71
C ARG A 55 3.42 -0.50 3.27
N ASN A 56 3.66 -1.22 2.19
CA ASN A 56 5.00 -1.45 1.66
C ASN A 56 5.65 -0.15 1.16
N ILE A 57 4.89 0.74 0.52
CA ILE A 57 5.37 2.07 0.12
C ILE A 57 5.76 2.90 1.35
N SER A 58 4.95 2.88 2.40
CA SER A 58 5.26 3.59 3.65
C SER A 58 6.54 3.04 4.28
N THR A 59 6.69 1.72 4.38
CA THR A 59 7.90 1.07 4.88
C THR A 59 9.13 1.43 4.04
N ALA A 60 9.03 1.37 2.71
CA ALA A 60 10.11 1.77 1.81
C ALA A 60 10.52 3.23 2.00
N SER A 61 9.56 4.12 2.24
CA SER A 61 9.84 5.54 2.50
C SER A 61 10.58 5.73 3.82
N ILE A 62 10.22 5.00 4.87
CA ILE A 62 10.93 5.04 6.17
C ILE A 62 12.37 4.54 5.99
N ILE A 63 12.59 3.43 5.28
CA ILE A 63 13.92 2.90 4.99
C ILE A 63 14.76 3.97 4.28
N LEU A 64 14.22 4.60 3.23
CA LEU A 64 14.92 5.63 2.46
C LEU A 64 15.24 6.87 3.30
N GLN A 65 14.31 7.31 4.14
CA GLN A 65 14.53 8.45 5.03
C GLN A 65 15.61 8.15 6.06
N THR A 66 15.54 7.01 6.71
CA THR A 66 16.54 6.61 7.72
C THR A 66 17.93 6.53 7.10
N GLU A 67 18.05 5.94 5.91
CA GLU A 67 19.35 5.83 5.25
C GLU A 67 19.84 7.17 4.73
N MET A 68 18.95 8.04 4.25
CA MET A 68 19.30 9.38 3.83
C MET A 68 19.86 10.23 5.01
N GLU A 69 19.31 10.06 6.21
CA GLU A 69 19.84 10.72 7.40
C GLU A 69 21.24 10.18 7.77
N LYS A 70 21.49 8.87 7.61
CA LYS A 70 22.84 8.31 7.79
C LYS A 70 23.81 8.88 6.74
N GLU A 71 23.41 8.98 5.46
CA GLU A 71 24.23 9.60 4.40
C GLU A 71 24.60 11.03 4.76
N ARG A 72 23.70 11.77 5.39
CA ARG A 72 23.99 13.15 5.83
C ARG A 72 25.00 13.23 6.96
N LEU A 73 25.23 12.17 7.68
CA LEU A 73 26.22 12.11 8.77
C LEU A 73 27.60 11.62 8.31
N LEU A 74 27.71 11.12 7.07
CA LEU A 74 28.99 10.66 6.52
C LEU A 74 29.89 11.84 6.13
N ASP A 75 31.19 11.72 6.25
CA ASP A 75 32.17 12.64 5.71
C ASP A 75 32.18 12.63 4.17
N TRP A 76 32.79 13.64 3.56
CA TRP A 76 32.83 13.80 2.10
C TRP A 76 33.40 12.58 1.38
N ASP A 77 34.52 12.03 1.88
CA ASP A 77 35.19 10.89 1.24
C ASP A 77 34.34 9.62 1.28
N SER A 78 33.61 9.43 2.36
CA SER A 78 32.67 8.33 2.51
C SER A 78 31.43 8.49 1.62
N VAL A 79 30.89 9.70 1.51
CA VAL A 79 29.76 9.99 0.61
C VAL A 79 30.14 9.79 -0.85
N ARG A 80 31.35 10.26 -1.24
CA ARG A 80 31.85 10.14 -2.61
C ARG A 80 32.23 8.72 -2.99
N SER A 81 32.65 7.91 -2.02
CA SER A 81 33.12 6.55 -2.26
C SER A 81 31.97 5.55 -2.36
N GLU A 82 32.19 4.46 -3.09
CA GLU A 82 31.30 3.30 -3.07
C GLU A 82 31.55 2.36 -1.87
N ARG A 83 32.46 2.73 -0.97
CA ARG A 83 32.80 1.91 0.21
C ARG A 83 31.66 1.81 1.21
N TYR A 84 30.84 2.85 1.30
CA TYR A 84 29.68 2.81 2.18
C TYR A 84 28.60 1.92 1.56
N VAL A 85 28.32 0.82 2.22
CA VAL A 85 27.28 -0.10 1.83
C VAL A 85 26.04 0.17 2.69
N PRO A 86 24.94 0.62 2.09
CA PRO A 86 23.72 0.88 2.84
C PRO A 86 23.16 -0.42 3.42
N ALA A 87 22.74 -0.38 4.66
CA ALA A 87 22.15 -1.52 5.34
C ALA A 87 20.84 -1.14 6.02
N LEU A 88 19.89 -2.04 5.96
CA LEU A 88 18.66 -1.89 6.73
C LEU A 88 18.99 -1.78 8.22
N ASP A 89 18.34 -0.87 8.91
CA ASP A 89 18.46 -0.74 10.36
C ASP A 89 18.14 -2.05 11.06
N ALA A 90 18.83 -2.34 12.17
CA ALA A 90 18.66 -3.57 12.93
C ALA A 90 17.21 -3.81 13.36
N THR A 91 16.48 -2.75 13.68
CA THR A 91 15.05 -2.81 14.03
C THR A 91 14.20 -3.31 12.86
N LEU A 92 14.54 -2.87 11.64
CA LEU A 92 13.87 -3.29 10.42
C LEU A 92 14.30 -4.70 9.98
N GLN A 93 15.58 -5.04 10.17
CA GLN A 93 16.09 -6.38 9.89
C GLN A 93 15.45 -7.45 10.77
N ASN A 94 15.18 -7.13 12.03
CA ASN A 94 14.53 -8.04 12.97
C ASN A 94 13.01 -8.13 12.79
N ASN A 95 12.42 -7.31 11.92
CA ASN A 95 10.99 -7.37 11.64
C ASN A 95 10.72 -8.40 10.52
N PRO A 96 10.01 -9.51 10.81
CA PRO A 96 9.74 -10.57 9.82
C PRO A 96 8.96 -10.06 8.59
N ALA A 97 8.19 -8.98 8.74
CA ALA A 97 7.46 -8.38 7.62
C ALA A 97 8.37 -7.59 6.65
N VAL A 98 9.59 -7.26 7.08
CA VAL A 98 10.57 -6.47 6.31
C VAL A 98 11.76 -7.31 5.89
N ALA A 99 12.24 -8.16 6.80
CA ALA A 99 13.41 -9.01 6.58
C ALA A 99 13.27 -9.85 5.30
N GLY A 100 14.24 -9.74 4.40
CA GLY A 100 14.28 -10.49 3.13
C GLY A 100 13.29 -10.02 2.05
N ARG A 101 12.35 -9.11 2.37
CA ARG A 101 11.40 -8.56 1.39
C ARG A 101 11.88 -7.27 0.74
N PHE A 102 12.66 -6.49 1.47
CA PHE A 102 13.16 -5.20 1.02
C PHE A 102 14.66 -5.28 0.77
N THR A 103 15.08 -4.76 -0.38
CA THR A 103 16.49 -4.64 -0.76
C THR A 103 16.81 -3.18 -0.94
N LEU A 104 17.84 -2.71 -0.24
CA LEU A 104 18.32 -1.35 -0.33
C LEU A 104 19.61 -1.33 -1.18
N SER A 105 19.71 -0.38 -2.09
CA SER A 105 20.89 -0.14 -2.92
C SER A 105 21.21 1.35 -2.99
N ARG A 106 22.48 1.66 -3.15
CA ARG A 106 23.04 2.99 -3.26
C ARG A 106 23.80 3.11 -4.56
N THR A 107 23.66 4.25 -5.22
CA THR A 107 24.43 4.61 -6.41
C THR A 107 24.97 6.02 -6.24
N VAL A 108 26.26 6.20 -6.47
CA VAL A 108 26.93 7.50 -6.43
C VAL A 108 27.39 7.88 -7.82
N THR A 109 27.05 9.09 -8.23
CA THR A 109 27.49 9.65 -9.52
C THR A 109 28.21 10.95 -9.28
N VAL A 110 29.48 11.03 -9.64
CA VAL A 110 30.29 12.25 -9.57
C VAL A 110 29.92 13.15 -10.75
N LEU A 111 29.57 14.39 -10.48
CA LEU A 111 29.21 15.37 -11.52
C LEU A 111 30.46 16.11 -12.00
N ALA A 112 30.91 15.78 -13.21
CA ALA A 112 32.12 16.32 -13.79
C ALA A 112 32.04 17.83 -14.13
N ASP A 113 30.84 18.33 -14.44
CA ASP A 113 30.56 19.74 -14.76
C ASP A 113 30.75 20.69 -13.58
N ARG A 114 30.81 20.19 -12.36
CA ARG A 114 31.01 20.91 -11.11
C ARG A 114 32.39 20.68 -10.50
N SER A 115 33.42 20.52 -11.32
CA SER A 115 34.82 20.28 -10.90
C SER A 115 34.97 19.06 -9.97
N SER A 116 34.08 18.06 -10.10
CA SER A 116 34.01 16.88 -9.24
C SER A 116 33.78 17.16 -7.73
N GLN A 117 33.37 18.39 -7.40
CA GLN A 117 33.01 18.81 -6.03
C GLN A 117 31.56 18.56 -5.67
N MET A 118 30.78 17.94 -6.57
CA MET A 118 29.41 17.57 -6.34
C MET A 118 29.20 16.12 -6.71
N VAL A 119 28.49 15.41 -5.86
CA VAL A 119 28.04 14.04 -6.13
C VAL A 119 26.54 13.95 -6.00
N GLN A 120 25.96 13.14 -6.86
CA GLN A 120 24.57 12.71 -6.77
C GLN A 120 24.52 11.35 -6.11
N VAL A 121 23.80 11.23 -5.01
CA VAL A 121 23.54 9.96 -4.32
C VAL A 121 22.11 9.59 -4.55
N THR A 122 21.90 8.38 -5.08
CA THR A 122 20.56 7.79 -5.29
C THR A 122 20.44 6.53 -4.45
N LEU A 123 19.51 6.55 -3.52
CA LEU A 123 19.11 5.39 -2.73
C LEU A 123 17.88 4.77 -3.36
N THR A 124 17.90 3.46 -3.55
CA THR A 124 16.77 2.72 -4.14
C THR A 124 16.40 1.56 -3.24
N VAL A 125 15.14 1.50 -2.85
CA VAL A 125 14.54 0.35 -2.18
C VAL A 125 13.68 -0.41 -3.16
N ARG A 126 13.89 -1.72 -3.23
CA ARG A 126 13.07 -2.65 -4.03
C ARG A 126 12.39 -3.64 -3.11
N TRP A 127 11.17 -4.00 -3.43
CA TRP A 127 10.42 -5.02 -2.70
C TRP A 127 9.48 -5.78 -3.62
N ARG A 128 8.94 -6.88 -3.10
CA ARG A 128 7.92 -7.66 -3.77
C ARG A 128 6.64 -7.65 -2.96
N ASN A 129 5.53 -7.27 -3.59
CA ASN A 129 4.21 -7.29 -2.97
C ASN A 129 3.66 -8.73 -2.86
N ALA A 130 2.61 -8.90 -2.06
CA ALA A 130 1.93 -10.20 -1.90
C ALA A 130 1.33 -10.73 -3.21
N ASP A 131 0.96 -9.84 -4.15
CA ASP A 131 0.49 -10.18 -5.50
C ASP A 131 1.62 -10.60 -6.46
N GLY A 132 2.87 -10.65 -5.97
CA GLY A 132 4.05 -11.05 -6.73
C GLY A 132 4.69 -9.92 -7.56
N ARG A 133 4.12 -8.70 -7.60
CA ARG A 133 4.69 -7.57 -8.35
C ARG A 133 5.91 -7.00 -7.63
N SER A 134 6.99 -6.78 -8.39
CA SER A 134 8.17 -6.08 -7.90
C SER A 134 7.99 -4.57 -8.07
N LEU A 135 8.22 -3.84 -6.98
CA LEU A 135 8.13 -2.39 -6.93
C LEU A 135 9.47 -1.82 -6.45
N ALA A 136 9.72 -0.55 -6.81
CA ALA A 136 10.90 0.17 -6.36
C ALA A 136 10.52 1.62 -6.05
N ARG A 137 11.28 2.22 -5.12
CA ARG A 137 11.23 3.64 -4.81
C ARG A 137 12.64 4.17 -4.62
N SER A 138 12.90 5.37 -5.15
CA SER A 138 14.23 5.98 -5.07
C SER A 138 14.13 7.39 -4.52
N PHE A 139 15.14 7.76 -3.72
CA PHE A 139 15.43 9.12 -3.33
C PHE A 139 16.78 9.52 -3.92
N THR A 140 16.83 10.72 -4.48
CA THR A 140 18.05 11.29 -5.03
C THR A 140 18.35 12.60 -4.32
N THR A 141 19.61 12.78 -3.92
CA THR A 141 20.10 14.01 -3.32
C THR A 141 21.47 14.37 -3.87
N TYR A 142 21.89 15.60 -3.65
CA TYR A 142 23.19 16.11 -4.06
C TYR A 142 23.98 16.53 -2.83
N PHE A 143 25.24 16.13 -2.80
CA PHE A 143 26.21 16.56 -1.80
C PHE A 143 27.33 17.35 -2.50
N THR A 144 27.78 18.41 -1.85
CA THR A 144 28.87 19.26 -2.32
C THR A 144 30.00 19.24 -1.32
N GLN A 145 31.22 19.16 -1.82
CA GLN A 145 32.42 19.40 -1.01
C GLN A 145 32.42 20.84 -0.51
N ASN A 146 32.77 21.07 0.73
CA ASN A 146 32.70 22.39 1.39
C ASN A 146 31.31 23.02 1.43
N GLY A 147 30.26 22.19 1.38
CA GLY A 147 28.89 22.65 1.63
C GLY A 147 28.63 22.97 3.10
N LEU A 148 27.46 23.49 3.42
CA LEU A 148 27.04 23.82 4.79
C LEU A 148 27.34 22.72 5.82
N ARG A 149 27.37 21.50 5.39
CA ARG A 149 27.65 20.33 6.19
C ARG A 149 29.12 20.21 6.58
N ASP A 150 30.04 20.37 5.65
CA ASP A 150 31.45 20.29 5.91
C ASP A 150 31.88 21.41 6.88
N PHE A 151 31.20 22.55 6.82
CA PHE A 151 31.42 23.67 7.74
C PHE A 151 31.18 23.30 9.21
N PHE A 152 30.15 22.51 9.49
CA PHE A 152 29.81 22.07 10.86
C PHE A 152 30.79 21.01 11.39
N TYR A 153 31.34 20.17 10.52
CA TYR A 153 32.23 19.07 10.93
C TYR A 153 33.74 19.47 10.91
N SER A 154 34.09 20.51 10.17
CA SER A 154 35.50 21.01 10.15
C SER A 154 35.87 21.86 11.34
N GLN A 155 34.93 22.23 12.20
CA GLN A 155 35.13 22.99 13.42
C GLN A 155 35.25 22.17 14.71
N SER A 156 35.22 20.86 14.59
CA SER A 156 35.41 19.90 15.70
C SER A 156 36.80 19.32 15.65
#